data_f7aa6fa9ff28ef17d88f444fdd2323e8
#
_entry.id   f7aa6fa9ff28ef17d88f444fdd2323e8
#
_cell.length_a   1.000
_cell.length_b   1.000
_cell.length_c   1.000
_cell.angle_alpha   90.00
_cell.angle_beta   90.00
_cell.angle_gamma   90.00
#
_symmetry.space_group_name_H-M   'P 1'
#
loop_
_entity.id
_entity.type
_entity.pdbx_description
1 polymer ?
#
loop_
_entity_poly.entity_id
_entity_poly.type
_entity_poly.pdbx_seq_one_letter_code
_entity_poly.pdbx_strand_id
1 'polypeptide(L)'
;MKAVLIDDEPLALDYLEHLLNKIAEYEIVGKYTDPIEAKKALFELKVDVVFLDIEMPGLNGIELAEKIIEMNPNSSIVFVTAFDNFAIKAFELNSLDYLLKPIQFERLQSTTKRLKEQMDLLKNHRQTEEESLHIQLFRDPSIVRDGRAVSLKWRTSKAQQLFFYLIHHRDRMVSKSELIELLWPDFVI
;
A
#
# COMPACT_ATOMS: atom_id res chain seq x y z
N MET A 1 -10.39 10.58 7.02
CA MET A 1 -9.84 9.81 5.89
C MET A 1 -10.18 10.52 4.59
N LYS A 2 -9.21 10.70 3.69
CA LYS A 2 -9.42 11.31 2.37
C LYS A 2 -9.94 10.26 1.39
N ALA A 3 -11.12 10.53 0.81
CA ALA A 3 -11.77 9.62 -0.11
C ALA A 3 -12.00 10.27 -1.48
N VAL A 4 -11.87 9.48 -2.53
CA VAL A 4 -12.27 9.81 -3.90
C VAL A 4 -13.37 8.87 -4.33
N LEU A 5 -14.38 9.42 -5.01
CA LEU A 5 -15.52 8.67 -5.55
C LEU A 5 -15.46 8.72 -7.07
N ILE A 6 -15.60 7.56 -7.73
CA ILE A 6 -15.53 7.44 -9.19
C ILE A 6 -16.68 6.54 -9.67
N ASP A 7 -17.57 7.13 -10.47
CA ASP A 7 -18.77 6.45 -10.99
C ASP A 7 -19.31 7.30 -12.14
N ASP A 8 -19.61 6.75 -13.30
CA ASP A 8 -20.10 7.52 -14.44
C ASP A 8 -21.52 8.07 -14.25
N GLU A 9 -22.23 7.59 -13.21
CA GLU A 9 -23.54 8.10 -12.81
C GLU A 9 -23.42 9.17 -11.71
N PRO A 10 -23.68 10.49 -11.99
CA PRO A 10 -23.59 11.55 -10.98
C PRO A 10 -24.48 11.30 -9.75
N LEU A 11 -25.67 10.71 -9.94
CA LEU A 11 -26.60 10.41 -8.84
C LEU A 11 -26.05 9.31 -7.92
N ALA A 12 -25.28 8.36 -8.43
CA ALA A 12 -24.62 7.34 -7.62
C ALA A 12 -23.52 7.97 -6.75
N LEU A 13 -22.74 8.91 -7.30
CA LEU A 13 -21.76 9.68 -6.55
C LEU A 13 -22.38 10.49 -5.41
N ASP A 14 -23.47 11.21 -5.70
CA ASP A 14 -24.17 12.02 -4.70
C ASP A 14 -24.81 11.15 -3.60
N TYR A 15 -25.35 10.01 -3.96
CA TYR A 15 -25.91 9.03 -3.02
C TYR A 15 -24.83 8.45 -2.11
N LEU A 16 -23.71 8.01 -2.68
CA LEU A 16 -22.58 7.46 -1.90
C LEU A 16 -21.98 8.52 -0.97
N GLU A 17 -21.76 9.75 -1.45
CA GLU A 17 -21.31 10.87 -0.62
C GLU A 17 -22.28 11.13 0.55
N HIS A 18 -23.60 11.14 0.28
CA HIS A 18 -24.61 11.30 1.33
C HIS A 18 -24.51 10.20 2.40
N LEU A 19 -24.29 8.94 1.99
CA LEU A 19 -24.13 7.83 2.93
C LEU A 19 -22.83 7.96 3.74
N LEU A 20 -21.71 8.31 3.09
CA LEU A 20 -20.42 8.49 3.76
C LEU A 20 -20.43 9.66 4.75
N ASN A 21 -21.13 10.76 4.41
CA ASN A 21 -21.29 11.92 5.31
C ASN A 21 -22.08 11.57 6.60
N LYS A 22 -22.96 10.56 6.57
CA LYS A 22 -23.62 10.06 7.79
C LYS A 22 -22.68 9.31 8.71
N ILE A 23 -21.57 8.79 8.20
CA ILE A 23 -20.56 8.06 8.97
C ILE A 23 -19.52 9.02 9.60
N ALA A 24 -19.48 10.30 9.19
CA ALA A 24 -18.72 11.41 9.76
C ALA A 24 -17.18 11.28 9.84
N GLU A 25 -16.57 10.36 9.10
CA GLU A 25 -15.11 10.13 9.15
C GLU A 25 -14.39 10.40 7.82
N TYR A 26 -15.10 10.87 6.78
CA TYR A 26 -14.57 11.04 5.43
C TYR A 26 -14.52 12.50 4.99
N GLU A 27 -13.38 12.86 4.39
CA GLU A 27 -13.21 14.08 3.60
C GLU A 27 -13.22 13.66 2.12
N ILE A 28 -14.30 13.97 1.40
CA ILE A 28 -14.38 13.70 -0.04
C ILE A 28 -13.54 14.75 -0.77
N VAL A 29 -12.39 14.34 -1.26
CA VAL A 29 -11.41 15.23 -1.92
C VAL A 29 -11.57 15.26 -3.45
N GLY A 30 -12.44 14.40 -4.00
CA GLY A 30 -12.77 14.40 -5.43
C GLY A 30 -13.94 13.48 -5.75
N LYS A 31 -14.76 13.92 -6.73
CA LYS A 31 -15.81 13.11 -7.37
C LYS A 31 -15.61 13.18 -8.87
N TYR A 32 -15.55 12.06 -9.54
CA TYR A 32 -15.25 11.97 -10.97
C TYR A 32 -16.27 11.08 -11.66
N THR A 33 -16.84 11.58 -12.75
CA THR A 33 -17.68 10.81 -13.66
C THR A 33 -16.91 10.28 -14.86
N ASP A 34 -15.70 10.80 -15.10
CA ASP A 34 -14.79 10.32 -16.15
C ASP A 34 -13.60 9.61 -15.51
N PRO A 35 -13.41 8.30 -15.75
CA PRO A 35 -12.29 7.53 -15.19
C PRO A 35 -10.91 8.03 -15.67
N ILE A 36 -10.82 8.72 -16.83
CA ILE A 36 -9.57 9.29 -17.33
C ILE A 36 -9.20 10.55 -16.53
N GLU A 37 -10.16 11.38 -16.21
CA GLU A 37 -9.95 12.55 -15.34
C GLU A 37 -9.59 12.11 -13.93
N ALA A 38 -10.30 11.11 -13.39
CA ALA A 38 -10.00 10.52 -12.10
C ALA A 38 -8.55 10.02 -12.01
N LYS A 39 -8.10 9.29 -13.03
CA LYS A 39 -6.72 8.80 -13.11
C LYS A 39 -5.69 9.92 -13.07
N LYS A 40 -5.92 11.01 -13.81
CA LYS A 40 -5.02 12.18 -13.82
C LYS A 40 -4.96 12.85 -12.45
N ALA A 41 -6.10 13.05 -11.81
CA ALA A 41 -6.18 13.68 -10.50
C ALA A 41 -5.50 12.83 -9.40
N LEU A 42 -5.69 11.52 -9.43
CA LEU A 42 -5.09 10.59 -8.47
C LEU A 42 -3.57 10.46 -8.60
N PHE A 43 -2.97 10.91 -9.71
CA PHE A 43 -1.52 11.01 -9.82
C PHE A 43 -0.91 12.05 -8.87
N GLU A 44 -1.64 13.12 -8.59
CA GLU A 44 -1.19 14.23 -7.72
C GLU A 44 -1.80 14.15 -6.30
N LEU A 45 -2.96 13.49 -6.16
CA LEU A 45 -3.69 13.39 -4.91
C LEU A 45 -3.23 12.18 -4.10
N LYS A 46 -2.88 12.42 -2.84
CA LYS A 46 -2.73 11.36 -1.84
C LYS A 46 -4.08 11.10 -1.18
N VAL A 47 -4.64 9.92 -1.40
CA VAL A 47 -5.94 9.51 -0.87
C VAL A 47 -5.82 8.24 -0.07
N ASP A 48 -6.67 8.08 0.94
CA ASP A 48 -6.69 6.90 1.80
C ASP A 48 -7.54 5.78 1.19
N VAL A 49 -8.62 6.16 0.48
CA VAL A 49 -9.54 5.21 -0.14
C VAL A 49 -10.12 5.75 -1.44
N VAL A 50 -10.31 4.86 -2.40
CA VAL A 50 -11.04 5.13 -3.64
C VAL A 50 -12.26 4.20 -3.69
N PHE A 51 -13.45 4.79 -3.77
CA PHE A 51 -14.69 4.09 -4.09
C PHE A 51 -14.87 4.16 -5.60
N LEU A 52 -15.00 3.00 -6.25
CA LEU A 52 -14.83 2.90 -7.69
C LEU A 52 -15.89 1.99 -8.30
N ASP A 53 -16.67 2.51 -9.27
CA ASP A 53 -17.48 1.64 -10.12
C ASP A 53 -16.62 0.86 -11.11
N ILE A 54 -17.09 -0.28 -11.51
CA ILE A 54 -16.39 -1.18 -12.44
C ILE A 54 -16.74 -0.86 -13.89
N GLU A 55 -18.03 -0.78 -14.19
CA GLU A 55 -18.46 -0.56 -15.57
C GLU A 55 -18.69 0.92 -15.84
N MET A 56 -17.67 1.54 -16.41
CA MET A 56 -17.69 2.94 -16.86
C MET A 56 -17.27 3.04 -18.31
N PRO A 57 -17.79 4.00 -19.08
CA PRO A 57 -17.37 4.25 -20.45
C PRO A 57 -15.87 4.58 -20.55
N GLY A 58 -15.19 3.98 -21.52
CA GLY A 58 -13.80 4.28 -21.87
C GLY A 58 -12.75 3.50 -21.11
N LEU A 59 -12.74 3.50 -19.77
CA LEU A 59 -11.79 2.75 -18.95
C LEU A 59 -12.55 1.96 -17.89
N ASN A 60 -12.37 0.65 -17.89
CA ASN A 60 -12.98 -0.23 -16.89
C ASN A 60 -12.37 0.01 -15.50
N GLY A 61 -13.22 -0.01 -14.46
CA GLY A 61 -12.80 0.25 -13.08
C GLY A 61 -11.76 -0.75 -12.54
N ILE A 62 -11.75 -2.00 -13.01
CA ILE A 62 -10.70 -2.97 -12.66
C ILE A 62 -9.34 -2.50 -13.18
N GLU A 63 -9.27 -2.10 -14.46
CA GLU A 63 -8.03 -1.58 -15.05
C GLU A 63 -7.58 -0.25 -14.40
N LEU A 64 -8.53 0.58 -13.99
CA LEU A 64 -8.23 1.80 -13.25
C LEU A 64 -7.69 1.48 -11.85
N ALA A 65 -8.27 0.50 -11.16
CA ALA A 65 -7.81 0.05 -9.84
C ALA A 65 -6.36 -0.45 -9.88
N GLU A 66 -5.98 -1.25 -10.89
CA GLU A 66 -4.59 -1.70 -11.08
C GLU A 66 -3.62 -0.50 -11.15
N LYS A 67 -3.98 0.51 -11.95
CA LYS A 67 -3.17 1.72 -12.09
C LYS A 67 -3.11 2.57 -10.82
N ILE A 68 -4.22 2.63 -10.07
CA ILE A 68 -4.25 3.33 -8.78
C ILE A 68 -3.33 2.64 -7.78
N ILE A 69 -3.36 1.30 -7.70
CA ILE A 69 -2.51 0.52 -6.81
C ILE A 69 -1.02 0.70 -7.16
N GLU A 70 -0.68 0.72 -8.45
CA GLU A 70 0.70 0.99 -8.91
C GLU A 70 1.20 2.39 -8.50
N MET A 71 0.35 3.41 -8.66
CA MET A 71 0.69 4.81 -8.37
C MET A 71 0.65 5.13 -6.87
N ASN A 72 -0.31 4.57 -6.15
CA ASN A 72 -0.60 4.83 -4.75
C ASN A 72 -0.80 3.52 -3.97
N PRO A 73 0.27 2.75 -3.68
CA PRO A 73 0.17 1.43 -3.04
C PRO A 73 -0.46 1.43 -1.66
N ASN A 74 -0.57 2.59 -1.03
CA ASN A 74 -1.17 2.75 0.31
C ASN A 74 -2.66 3.11 0.28
N SER A 75 -3.23 3.34 -0.90
CA SER A 75 -4.66 3.62 -1.04
C SER A 75 -5.46 2.32 -1.07
N SER A 76 -6.53 2.26 -0.32
CA SER A 76 -7.47 1.14 -0.35
C SER A 76 -8.47 1.32 -1.50
N ILE A 77 -8.82 0.24 -2.17
CA ILE A 77 -9.87 0.22 -3.19
C ILE A 77 -11.11 -0.45 -2.62
N VAL A 78 -12.27 0.19 -2.81
CA VAL A 78 -13.58 -0.36 -2.54
C VAL A 78 -14.38 -0.28 -3.82
N PHE A 79 -14.73 -1.42 -4.40
CA PHE A 79 -15.59 -1.44 -5.56
C PHE A 79 -17.06 -1.22 -5.16
N VAL A 80 -17.77 -0.41 -5.94
CA VAL A 80 -19.20 -0.09 -5.75
C VAL A 80 -19.90 -0.21 -7.09
N THR A 81 -20.55 -1.33 -7.36
CA THR A 81 -21.03 -1.67 -8.70
C THR A 81 -22.38 -2.39 -8.70
N ALA A 82 -23.09 -2.36 -9.81
CA ALA A 82 -24.31 -3.14 -10.01
C ALA A 82 -24.03 -4.61 -10.38
N PHE A 83 -22.81 -4.96 -10.71
CA PHE A 83 -22.41 -6.28 -11.22
C PHE A 83 -21.81 -7.14 -10.13
N ASP A 84 -22.09 -8.43 -10.11
CA ASP A 84 -21.58 -9.40 -9.13
C ASP A 84 -20.46 -10.31 -9.68
N ASN A 85 -20.30 -10.34 -10.98
CA ASN A 85 -19.38 -11.24 -11.69
C ASN A 85 -17.90 -10.82 -11.62
N PHE A 86 -17.57 -9.61 -11.14
CA PHE A 86 -16.20 -9.11 -11.01
C PHE A 86 -15.59 -9.33 -9.62
N ALA A 87 -16.33 -9.91 -8.68
CA ALA A 87 -15.87 -10.08 -7.29
C ALA A 87 -14.55 -10.88 -7.20
N ILE A 88 -14.33 -11.87 -8.06
CA ILE A 88 -13.10 -12.66 -8.10
C ILE A 88 -11.92 -11.79 -8.51
N LYS A 89 -12.05 -10.98 -9.56
CA LYS A 89 -11.00 -10.06 -10.02
C LYS A 89 -10.69 -8.97 -8.98
N ALA A 90 -11.73 -8.44 -8.33
CA ALA A 90 -11.56 -7.50 -7.23
C ALA A 90 -10.75 -8.11 -6.08
N PHE A 91 -11.00 -9.37 -5.74
CA PHE A 91 -10.24 -10.10 -4.73
C PHE A 91 -8.76 -10.32 -5.15
N GLU A 92 -8.50 -10.66 -6.41
CA GLU A 92 -7.13 -10.80 -6.95
C GLU A 92 -6.31 -9.50 -6.86
N LEU A 93 -6.98 -8.34 -6.96
CA LEU A 93 -6.39 -7.02 -6.77
C LEU A 93 -6.21 -6.62 -5.29
N ASN A 94 -6.50 -7.51 -4.35
CA ASN A 94 -6.51 -7.21 -2.92
C ASN A 94 -7.35 -5.97 -2.56
N SER A 95 -8.48 -5.76 -3.28
CA SER A 95 -9.42 -4.70 -2.89
C SER A 95 -9.90 -4.93 -1.47
N LEU A 96 -10.12 -3.83 -0.75
CA LEU A 96 -10.58 -3.93 0.64
C LEU A 96 -11.98 -4.55 0.73
N ASP A 97 -12.86 -4.14 -0.17
CA ASP A 97 -14.25 -4.62 -0.19
C ASP A 97 -14.90 -4.48 -1.56
N TYR A 98 -16.08 -5.12 -1.67
CA TYR A 98 -16.92 -5.14 -2.86
C TYR A 98 -18.36 -4.89 -2.45
N LEU A 99 -18.95 -3.79 -2.89
CA LEU A 99 -20.29 -3.35 -2.55
C LEU A 99 -21.20 -3.42 -3.78
N LEU A 100 -22.31 -4.10 -3.66
CA LEU A 100 -23.33 -4.14 -4.73
C LEU A 100 -24.29 -2.95 -4.59
N LYS A 101 -24.61 -2.31 -5.72
CA LYS A 101 -25.70 -1.34 -5.82
C LYS A 101 -27.05 -2.09 -5.82
N PRO A 102 -28.09 -1.63 -5.09
CA PRO A 102 -28.11 -0.43 -4.26
C PRO A 102 -27.35 -0.61 -2.94
N ILE A 103 -26.53 0.39 -2.58
CA ILE A 103 -25.69 0.32 -1.39
C ILE A 103 -26.56 0.31 -0.13
N GLN A 104 -26.44 -0.75 0.66
CA GLN A 104 -27.05 -0.83 1.98
C GLN A 104 -26.16 -0.11 3.01
N PHE A 105 -26.77 0.76 3.82
CA PHE A 105 -26.04 1.57 4.78
C PHE A 105 -25.22 0.74 5.77
N GLU A 106 -25.80 -0.33 6.30
CA GLU A 106 -25.15 -1.24 7.24
C GLU A 106 -23.93 -1.94 6.62
N ARG A 107 -24.04 -2.26 5.33
CA ARG A 107 -22.93 -2.87 4.59
C ARG A 107 -21.79 -1.88 4.36
N LEU A 108 -22.11 -0.64 3.98
CA LEU A 108 -21.12 0.45 3.87
C LEU A 108 -20.47 0.73 5.23
N GLN A 109 -21.25 0.77 6.32
CA GLN A 109 -20.72 0.96 7.67
C GLN A 109 -19.73 -0.15 8.08
N SER A 110 -20.01 -1.40 7.72
CA SER A 110 -19.09 -2.51 7.93
C SER A 110 -17.78 -2.34 7.14
N THR A 111 -17.86 -1.92 5.88
CA THR A 111 -16.71 -1.61 5.02
C THR A 111 -15.85 -0.49 5.60
N THR A 112 -16.48 0.59 6.08
CA THR A 112 -15.78 1.73 6.67
C THR A 112 -15.07 1.37 7.97
N LYS A 113 -15.63 0.47 8.77
CA LYS A 113 -14.98 -0.07 9.97
C LYS A 113 -13.71 -0.85 9.60
N ARG A 114 -13.77 -1.72 8.59
CA ARG A 114 -12.59 -2.47 8.09
C ARG A 114 -11.51 -1.54 7.55
N LEU A 115 -11.90 -0.48 6.82
CA LEU A 115 -10.99 0.58 6.37
C LEU A 115 -10.22 1.21 7.54
N LYS A 116 -10.94 1.59 8.58
CA LYS A 116 -10.35 2.20 9.77
C LYS A 116 -9.36 1.26 10.45
N GLU A 117 -9.76 0.02 10.68
CA GLU A 117 -8.90 -1.01 11.27
C GLU A 117 -7.61 -1.20 10.46
N GLN A 118 -7.70 -1.28 9.13
CA GLN A 118 -6.53 -1.39 8.26
C GLN A 118 -5.64 -0.14 8.33
N MET A 119 -6.22 1.05 8.32
CA MET A 119 -5.47 2.31 8.43
C MET A 119 -4.76 2.45 9.77
N ASP A 120 -5.40 2.03 10.85
CA ASP A 120 -4.80 2.06 12.19
C ASP A 120 -3.64 1.07 12.30
N LEU A 121 -3.74 -0.10 11.69
CA LEU A 121 -2.63 -1.05 11.58
C LEU A 121 -1.46 -0.46 10.77
N LEU A 122 -1.73 0.21 9.65
CA LEU A 122 -0.70 0.86 8.84
C LEU A 122 -0.04 2.04 9.57
N LYS A 123 -0.81 2.82 10.33
CA LYS A 123 -0.27 3.91 11.17
C LYS A 123 0.59 3.36 12.31
N ASN A 124 0.15 2.31 12.98
CA ASN A 124 0.93 1.65 14.03
C ASN A 124 2.22 1.05 13.47
N HIS A 125 2.20 0.45 12.29
CA HIS A 125 3.42 0.00 11.61
C HIS A 125 4.35 1.16 11.25
N ARG A 126 3.82 2.29 10.78
CA ARG A 126 4.65 3.49 10.52
C ARG A 126 5.21 4.10 11.79
N GLN A 127 4.50 4.06 12.91
CA GLN A 127 5.02 4.52 14.21
C GLN A 127 6.11 3.60 14.75
N THR A 128 6.06 2.29 14.42
CA THR A 128 7.18 1.37 14.70
C THR A 128 8.31 1.50 13.68
N GLU A 129 8.06 2.02 12.47
CA GLU A 129 9.09 2.34 11.45
C GLU A 129 9.77 3.70 11.69
N GLU A 130 9.24 4.58 12.55
CA GLU A 130 9.97 5.76 13.06
C GLU A 130 11.06 5.37 14.07
N GLU A 131 11.16 4.10 14.46
CA GLU A 131 12.39 3.55 15.00
C GLU A 131 13.44 3.57 13.89
N SER A 132 14.13 4.69 13.73
CA SER A 132 15.11 4.88 12.66
C SER A 132 16.31 3.97 12.87
N LEU A 133 16.42 2.94 12.03
CA LEU A 133 17.60 2.09 11.98
C LEU A 133 18.58 2.66 10.96
N HIS A 134 19.63 3.30 11.44
CA HIS A 134 20.74 3.77 10.60
C HIS A 134 21.88 2.75 10.63
N ILE A 135 22.28 2.27 9.46
CA ILE A 135 23.41 1.36 9.31
C ILE A 135 24.50 2.08 8.53
N GLN A 136 25.58 2.40 9.22
CA GLN A 136 26.77 2.98 8.58
C GLN A 136 27.68 1.85 8.14
N LEU A 137 28.01 1.80 6.83
CA LEU A 137 28.82 0.73 6.25
C LEU A 137 30.29 1.10 6.10
N PHE A 138 30.63 2.41 6.06
CA PHE A 138 31.98 2.90 5.77
C PHE A 138 32.61 3.57 6.99
N ARG A 139 33.96 3.51 7.06
CA ARG A 139 34.84 3.92 8.16
C ARG A 139 34.65 2.98 9.38
N ASP A 140 33.80 3.36 10.34
CA ASP A 140 33.48 2.51 11.50
C ASP A 140 32.06 1.95 11.32
N PRO A 141 31.92 0.69 10.87
CA PRO A 141 30.60 0.09 10.66
C PRO A 141 29.81 0.08 11.97
N SER A 142 28.66 0.74 11.96
CA SER A 142 27.82 0.91 13.15
C SER A 142 26.35 0.80 12.82
N ILE A 143 25.59 0.39 13.81
CA ILE A 143 24.14 0.33 13.77
C ILE A 143 23.62 1.27 14.85
N VAL A 144 22.77 2.20 14.45
CA VAL A 144 22.12 3.15 15.35
C VAL A 144 20.61 2.95 15.24
N ARG A 145 19.95 2.69 16.35
CA ARG A 145 18.50 2.61 16.45
C ARG A 145 18.03 3.75 17.35
N ASP A 146 17.13 4.60 16.85
CA ASP A 146 16.58 5.75 17.58
C ASP A 146 17.63 6.66 18.20
N GLY A 147 18.68 6.96 17.44
CA GLY A 147 19.81 7.78 17.88
C GLY A 147 20.73 7.10 18.90
N ARG A 148 20.52 5.84 19.25
CA ARG A 148 21.35 5.06 20.17
C ARG A 148 22.16 4.01 19.43
N ALA A 149 23.46 3.95 19.70
CA ALA A 149 24.32 2.92 19.12
C ALA A 149 23.90 1.53 19.62
N VAL A 150 23.65 0.61 18.68
CA VAL A 150 23.36 -0.78 18.97
C VAL A 150 24.68 -1.57 18.99
N SER A 151 25.10 -2.02 20.16
CA SER A 151 26.28 -2.87 20.28
C SER A 151 25.93 -4.31 19.89
N LEU A 152 26.33 -4.73 18.69
CA LEU A 152 26.19 -6.10 18.25
C LEU A 152 27.42 -6.91 18.69
N LYS A 153 27.18 -7.93 19.49
CA LYS A 153 28.22 -8.92 19.84
C LYS A 153 28.33 -9.94 18.72
N TRP A 154 29.22 -9.71 17.80
CA TRP A 154 29.51 -10.66 16.74
C TRP A 154 30.24 -11.89 17.26
N ARG A 155 29.76 -13.08 16.93
CA ARG A 155 30.44 -14.35 17.32
C ARG A 155 31.76 -14.54 16.58
N THR A 156 31.86 -14.00 15.37
CA THR A 156 33.07 -14.03 14.54
C THR A 156 33.16 -12.79 13.66
N SER A 157 34.35 -12.39 13.26
CA SER A 157 34.57 -11.31 12.28
C SER A 157 33.92 -11.63 10.92
N LYS A 158 33.87 -12.90 10.52
CA LYS A 158 33.21 -13.34 9.27
C LYS A 158 31.70 -13.14 9.31
N ALA A 159 31.05 -13.33 10.46
CA ALA A 159 29.62 -13.04 10.61
C ALA A 159 29.33 -11.53 10.44
N GLN A 160 30.20 -10.68 10.96
CA GLN A 160 30.10 -9.23 10.77
C GLN A 160 30.31 -8.84 9.30
N GLN A 161 31.34 -9.38 8.64
CA GLN A 161 31.62 -9.14 7.22
C GLN A 161 30.44 -9.58 6.34
N LEU A 162 29.90 -10.77 6.58
CA LEU A 162 28.73 -11.30 5.86
C LEU A 162 27.53 -10.35 5.99
N PHE A 163 27.22 -9.91 7.20
CA PHE A 163 26.08 -9.02 7.45
C PHE A 163 26.21 -7.70 6.68
N PHE A 164 27.33 -7.00 6.78
CA PHE A 164 27.53 -5.74 6.09
C PHE A 164 27.60 -5.93 4.57
N TYR A 165 28.14 -7.05 4.09
CA TYR A 165 28.18 -7.36 2.68
C TYR A 165 26.78 -7.56 2.09
N LEU A 166 25.92 -8.32 2.77
CA LEU A 166 24.54 -8.55 2.34
C LEU A 166 23.72 -7.25 2.36
N ILE A 167 23.91 -6.39 3.35
CA ILE A 167 23.23 -5.09 3.39
C ILE A 167 23.71 -4.17 2.26
N HIS A 168 24.99 -4.16 1.96
CA HIS A 168 25.53 -3.37 0.85
C HIS A 168 24.98 -3.81 -0.50
N HIS A 169 24.72 -5.10 -0.66
CA HIS A 169 24.17 -5.70 -1.88
C HIS A 169 22.66 -6.07 -1.79
N ARG A 170 21.90 -5.36 -0.94
CA ARG A 170 20.47 -5.67 -0.71
C ARG A 170 19.59 -5.63 -1.96
N ASP A 171 20.03 -4.90 -3.01
CA ASP A 171 19.27 -4.68 -4.24
C ASP A 171 19.51 -5.77 -5.30
N ARG A 172 20.33 -6.79 -4.99
CA ARG A 172 20.62 -7.91 -5.90
C ARG A 172 20.74 -9.24 -5.16
N MET A 173 20.58 -10.33 -5.90
CA MET A 173 20.90 -11.67 -5.37
C MET A 173 22.41 -11.83 -5.24
N VAL A 174 22.82 -12.38 -4.10
CA VAL A 174 24.23 -12.73 -3.82
C VAL A 174 24.36 -14.25 -3.89
N SER A 175 25.25 -14.75 -4.72
CA SER A 175 25.44 -16.19 -4.89
C SER A 175 26.24 -16.80 -3.73
N LYS A 176 26.04 -18.12 -3.50
CA LYS A 176 26.81 -18.87 -2.51
C LYS A 176 28.31 -18.85 -2.82
N SER A 177 28.67 -18.95 -4.10
CA SER A 177 30.08 -18.94 -4.55
C SER A 177 30.75 -17.60 -4.23
N GLU A 178 30.06 -16.48 -4.47
CA GLU A 178 30.52 -15.13 -4.15
C GLU A 178 30.76 -14.95 -2.64
N LEU A 179 29.90 -15.51 -1.80
CA LEU A 179 30.06 -15.47 -0.34
C LEU A 179 31.23 -16.34 0.13
N ILE A 180 31.46 -17.49 -0.48
CA ILE A 180 32.59 -18.36 -0.15
C ILE A 180 33.89 -17.66 -0.51
N GLU A 181 34.01 -17.11 -1.70
CA GLU A 181 35.20 -16.38 -2.16
C GLU A 181 35.52 -15.17 -1.25
N LEU A 182 34.50 -14.43 -0.83
CA LEU A 182 34.67 -13.28 0.06
C LEU A 182 35.13 -13.68 1.48
N LEU A 183 34.49 -14.72 2.06
CA LEU A 183 34.68 -15.05 3.48
C LEU A 183 35.77 -16.09 3.71
N TRP A 184 36.09 -16.89 2.69
CA TRP A 184 37.10 -17.95 2.74
C TRP A 184 37.93 -17.99 1.45
N PRO A 185 38.73 -16.94 1.15
CA PRO A 185 39.50 -16.84 -0.10
C PRO A 185 40.52 -17.97 -0.26
N ASP A 186 40.95 -18.58 0.84
CA ASP A 186 41.89 -19.71 0.82
C ASP A 186 41.20 -21.08 0.71
N PHE A 187 39.86 -21.10 0.59
CA PHE A 187 39.09 -22.35 0.46
C PHE A 187 38.96 -22.73 -1.01
N VAL A 188 39.94 -23.47 -1.50
CA VAL A 188 39.88 -24.05 -2.85
C VAL A 188 38.93 -25.26 -2.82
N ILE A 189 37.85 -25.18 -3.61
CA ILE A 189 36.91 -26.32 -3.84
C ILE A 189 37.50 -27.25 -4.86
#